data_361dbf723b7a473a025dc8bb61a5cdc2
#
_entry.id   361dbf723b7a473a025dc8bb61a5cdc2
#
_cell.length_a   1.000
_cell.length_b   1.000
_cell.length_c   1.000
_cell.angle_alpha   90.00
_cell.angle_beta   90.00
_cell.angle_gamma   90.00
#
_symmetry.space_group_name_H-M   'P 1'
#
loop_
_entity.id
_entity.type
_entity.pdbx_description
1 polymer ?
#
loop_
_entity_poly.entity_id
_entity_poly.type
_entity_poly.pdbx_seq_one_letter_code
_entity_poly.pdbx_strand_id
1 'polypeptide(L)'
;MVSDDAGRFRVATHALCWVHAERHLEKLMPASPKQAKAVELVREAICCFYRSLKLWKQSPSPGGERAFRWQFDKIFGLRTGYQELDELLARLARRKSELLRVLERPEIPLHTNASENDLRAWVIKRKISGGAMSADGRLARGVMLGLSKTCRKLGLSFFTYLGDRLGLNPDRPRIPPLADLVTQLA
;
A
#
# COMPACT_ATOMS: atom_id res chain seq x y z
N MET A 1 -6.86 6.26 0.62
CA MET A 1 -5.56 5.86 1.22
C MET A 1 -5.52 4.34 1.32
N VAL A 2 -4.38 3.70 1.01
CA VAL A 2 -4.18 2.25 1.24
C VAL A 2 -3.26 2.06 2.44
N SER A 3 -3.62 1.19 3.39
CA SER A 3 -2.79 0.90 4.56
C SER A 3 -2.81 -0.61 4.91
N ASP A 4 -1.96 -0.98 5.86
CA ASP A 4 -2.11 -2.22 6.61
C ASP A 4 -3.30 -2.13 7.58
N ASP A 5 -3.67 -3.23 8.22
CA ASP A 5 -4.80 -3.30 9.16
C ASP A 5 -4.47 -2.70 10.56
N ALA A 6 -3.42 -1.88 10.68
CA ALA A 6 -2.95 -1.32 11.97
C ALA A 6 -3.88 -0.30 12.63
N GLY A 7 -5.06 -0.05 12.09
CA GLY A 7 -6.18 0.64 12.74
C GLY A 7 -6.04 2.16 12.96
N ARG A 8 -4.86 2.74 12.74
CA ARG A 8 -4.57 4.16 13.02
C ARG A 8 -4.92 5.13 11.89
N PHE A 9 -5.26 4.62 10.70
CA PHE A 9 -5.40 5.42 9.48
C PHE A 9 -6.80 5.30 8.87
N ARG A 10 -7.85 5.54 9.66
CA ARG A 10 -9.23 5.60 9.15
C ARG A 10 -9.62 7.01 8.72
N VAL A 11 -8.82 7.61 7.84
CA VAL A 11 -9.09 8.94 7.30
C VAL A 11 -9.54 8.81 5.85
N ALA A 12 -10.69 9.41 5.51
CA ALA A 12 -11.27 9.42 4.16
C ALA A 12 -11.52 8.00 3.58
N THR A 13 -11.53 7.87 2.25
CA THR A 13 -11.71 6.58 1.57
C THR A 13 -10.52 5.67 1.85
N HIS A 14 -10.75 4.60 2.61
CA HIS A 14 -9.72 3.66 3.05
C HIS A 14 -9.81 2.34 2.28
N ALA A 15 -8.67 1.81 1.88
CA ALA A 15 -8.51 0.48 1.29
C ALA A 15 -7.43 -0.31 2.04
N LEU A 16 -7.58 -1.62 2.12
CA LEU A 16 -6.60 -2.50 2.74
C LEU A 16 -5.62 -3.07 1.71
N CYS A 17 -4.37 -3.19 2.13
CA CYS A 17 -3.30 -3.79 1.36
C CYS A 17 -3.46 -5.32 1.30
N TRP A 18 -3.62 -5.89 0.11
CA TRP A 18 -3.74 -7.34 -0.09
C TRP A 18 -2.49 -8.11 0.33
N VAL A 19 -1.31 -7.55 0.16
CA VAL A 19 -0.05 -8.18 0.58
C VAL A 19 -0.01 -8.34 2.12
N HIS A 20 -0.51 -7.34 2.85
CA HIS A 20 -0.61 -7.47 4.31
C HIS A 20 -1.68 -8.47 4.75
N ALA A 21 -2.81 -8.53 4.04
CA ALA A 21 -3.83 -9.54 4.30
C ALA A 21 -3.28 -10.97 4.12
N GLU A 22 -2.49 -11.20 3.06
CA GLU A 22 -1.86 -12.50 2.79
C GLU A 22 -0.78 -12.85 3.84
N ARG A 23 0.04 -11.89 4.27
CA ARG A 23 1.06 -12.11 5.32
C ARG A 23 0.49 -12.60 6.66
N HIS A 24 -0.79 -12.39 6.93
CA HIS A 24 -1.42 -12.99 8.11
C HIS A 24 -1.54 -14.50 8.03
N LEU A 25 -1.67 -15.08 6.83
CA LEU A 25 -1.65 -16.53 6.63
C LEU A 25 -0.27 -17.13 6.93
N GLU A 26 0.82 -16.43 6.60
CA GLU A 26 2.18 -16.86 6.88
C GLU A 26 2.50 -16.95 8.38
N LYS A 27 1.74 -16.25 9.21
CA LYS A 27 1.91 -16.27 10.68
C LYS A 27 1.19 -17.40 11.37
N LEU A 28 0.34 -18.15 10.66
CA LEU A 28 -0.34 -19.31 11.21
C LEU A 28 0.66 -20.45 11.41
N MET A 29 0.54 -21.16 12.54
CA MET A 29 1.38 -22.29 12.90
C MET A 29 0.55 -23.57 12.93
N PRO A 30 0.30 -24.22 11.77
CA PRO A 30 -0.50 -25.44 11.71
C PRO A 30 0.20 -26.57 12.47
N ALA A 31 -0.51 -27.20 13.38
CA ALA A 31 -0.02 -28.30 14.23
C ALA A 31 -0.17 -29.69 13.57
N SER A 32 -0.85 -29.77 12.41
CA SER A 32 -1.05 -31.05 11.70
C SER A 32 -0.94 -30.88 10.18
N PRO A 33 -0.61 -31.95 9.44
CA PRO A 33 -0.57 -31.92 7.97
C PRO A 33 -1.91 -31.49 7.35
N LYS A 34 -3.04 -31.84 7.98
CA LYS A 34 -4.37 -31.43 7.54
C LYS A 34 -4.56 -29.91 7.64
N GLN A 35 -4.12 -29.31 8.73
CA GLN A 35 -4.18 -27.86 8.93
C GLN A 35 -3.23 -27.14 7.94
N ALA A 36 -2.01 -27.65 7.75
CA ALA A 36 -1.06 -27.10 6.79
C ALA A 36 -1.64 -27.09 5.38
N LYS A 37 -2.24 -28.18 4.95
CA LYS A 37 -2.92 -28.28 3.65
C LYS A 37 -4.08 -27.30 3.53
N ALA A 38 -4.85 -27.10 4.60
CA ALA A 38 -5.95 -26.14 4.60
C ALA A 38 -5.43 -24.68 4.42
N VAL A 39 -4.35 -24.32 5.10
CA VAL A 39 -3.71 -22.99 4.94
C VAL A 39 -3.21 -22.81 3.51
N GLU A 40 -2.56 -23.81 2.94
CA GLU A 40 -2.03 -23.76 1.57
C GLU A 40 -3.15 -23.58 0.53
N LEU A 41 -4.22 -24.37 0.61
CA LEU A 41 -5.39 -24.25 -0.28
C LEU A 41 -6.03 -22.85 -0.21
N VAL A 42 -6.21 -22.32 0.99
CA VAL A 42 -6.76 -20.96 1.17
C VAL A 42 -5.81 -19.91 0.62
N ARG A 43 -4.51 -20.06 0.86
CA ARG A 43 -3.48 -19.14 0.32
C ARG A 43 -3.48 -19.13 -1.21
N GLU A 44 -3.53 -20.32 -1.84
CA GLU A 44 -3.63 -20.43 -3.30
C GLU A 44 -4.89 -19.74 -3.83
N ALA A 45 -6.05 -19.96 -3.18
CA ALA A 45 -7.30 -19.33 -3.58
C ALA A 45 -7.21 -17.79 -3.49
N ILE A 46 -6.64 -17.26 -2.42
CA ILE A 46 -6.40 -15.81 -2.24
C ILE A 46 -5.41 -15.27 -3.27
N CYS A 47 -4.33 -15.99 -3.57
CA CYS A 47 -3.36 -15.59 -4.59
C CYS A 47 -3.98 -15.57 -5.99
N CYS A 48 -4.78 -16.58 -6.34
CA CYS A 48 -5.50 -16.61 -7.62
C CYS A 48 -6.49 -15.45 -7.73
N PHE A 49 -7.27 -15.21 -6.65
CA PHE A 49 -8.18 -14.07 -6.58
C PHE A 49 -7.45 -12.73 -6.77
N TYR A 50 -6.36 -12.52 -6.07
CA TYR A 50 -5.53 -11.31 -6.20
C TYR A 50 -5.02 -11.10 -7.61
N ARG A 51 -4.52 -12.17 -8.27
CA ARG A 51 -4.05 -12.10 -9.66
C ARG A 51 -5.18 -11.71 -10.61
N SER A 52 -6.35 -12.32 -10.46
CA SER A 52 -7.54 -12.01 -11.26
C SER A 52 -7.99 -10.57 -11.03
N LEU A 53 -7.98 -10.10 -9.79
CA LEU A 53 -8.32 -8.71 -9.43
C LEU A 53 -7.32 -7.72 -10.04
N LYS A 54 -6.04 -8.06 -10.07
CA LYS A 54 -4.99 -7.25 -10.70
C LYS A 54 -5.17 -7.15 -12.22
N LEU A 55 -5.58 -8.22 -12.88
CA LEU A 55 -5.89 -8.23 -14.31
C LEU A 55 -7.15 -7.42 -14.61
N TRP A 56 -8.23 -7.63 -13.84
CA TRP A 56 -9.48 -6.88 -13.99
C TRP A 56 -9.25 -5.37 -13.86
N LYS A 57 -8.37 -4.96 -12.95
CA LYS A 57 -8.01 -3.55 -12.76
C LYS A 57 -7.45 -2.88 -14.02
N GLN A 58 -6.83 -3.64 -14.93
CA GLN A 58 -6.30 -3.11 -16.19
C GLN A 58 -7.40 -2.80 -17.20
N SER A 59 -8.52 -3.54 -17.14
CA SER A 59 -9.69 -3.35 -18.00
C SER A 59 -10.96 -3.66 -17.20
N PRO A 60 -11.43 -2.70 -16.36
CA PRO A 60 -12.60 -2.90 -15.52
C PRO A 60 -13.87 -3.14 -16.35
N SER A 61 -14.67 -4.13 -15.93
CA SER A 61 -15.96 -4.45 -16.53
C SER A 61 -17.06 -4.52 -15.47
N PRO A 62 -18.28 -4.00 -15.73
CA PRO A 62 -19.38 -3.98 -14.74
C PRO A 62 -19.82 -5.37 -14.29
N GLY A 63 -19.76 -6.37 -15.19
CA GLY A 63 -20.07 -7.76 -14.86
C GLY A 63 -19.06 -8.41 -13.92
N GLY A 64 -17.78 -8.00 -14.01
CA GLY A 64 -16.69 -8.52 -13.19
C GLY A 64 -16.84 -8.19 -11.71
N GLU A 65 -17.36 -7.01 -11.35
CA GLU A 65 -17.51 -6.60 -9.95
C GLU A 65 -18.39 -7.57 -9.15
N ARG A 66 -19.51 -8.00 -9.69
CA ARG A 66 -20.41 -8.96 -9.02
C ARG A 66 -19.74 -10.32 -8.83
N ALA A 67 -19.01 -10.78 -9.85
CA ALA A 67 -18.27 -12.02 -9.80
C ALA A 67 -17.19 -11.98 -8.72
N PHE A 68 -16.41 -10.89 -8.62
CA PHE A 68 -15.41 -10.73 -7.58
C PHE A 68 -16.02 -10.65 -6.17
N ARG A 69 -17.15 -9.95 -5.99
CA ARG A 69 -17.83 -9.92 -4.69
C ARG A 69 -18.33 -11.30 -4.27
N TRP A 70 -18.88 -12.07 -5.19
CA TRP A 70 -19.32 -13.45 -4.95
C TRP A 70 -18.12 -14.38 -4.64
N GLN A 71 -17.06 -14.32 -5.45
CA GLN A 71 -15.87 -15.13 -5.25
C GLN A 71 -15.19 -14.82 -3.91
N PHE A 72 -15.14 -13.55 -3.52
CA PHE A 72 -14.66 -13.12 -2.22
C PHE A 72 -15.44 -13.81 -1.09
N ASP A 73 -16.78 -13.77 -1.14
CA ASP A 73 -17.62 -14.40 -0.11
C ASP A 73 -17.38 -15.91 -0.06
N LYS A 74 -17.15 -16.57 -1.18
CA LYS A 74 -16.83 -18.00 -1.23
C LYS A 74 -15.50 -18.33 -0.57
N ILE A 75 -14.46 -17.56 -0.82
CA ILE A 75 -13.11 -17.78 -0.26
C ILE A 75 -13.11 -17.47 1.25
N PHE A 76 -13.59 -16.30 1.63
CA PHE A 76 -13.51 -15.84 3.02
C PHE A 76 -14.63 -16.38 3.92
N GLY A 77 -15.65 -17.02 3.33
CA GLY A 77 -16.69 -17.78 4.04
C GLY A 77 -16.34 -19.26 4.27
N LEU A 78 -15.17 -19.72 3.83
CA LEU A 78 -14.75 -21.11 4.05
C LEU A 78 -14.66 -21.45 5.54
N ARG A 79 -14.99 -22.71 5.85
CA ARG A 79 -14.80 -23.33 7.16
C ARG A 79 -13.88 -24.52 6.99
N THR A 80 -12.66 -24.38 7.47
CA THR A 80 -11.59 -25.36 7.27
C THR A 80 -11.49 -26.39 8.41
N GLY A 81 -12.07 -26.04 9.56
CA GLY A 81 -11.91 -26.78 10.81
C GLY A 81 -10.58 -26.51 11.51
N TYR A 82 -9.78 -25.56 11.02
CA TYR A 82 -8.64 -25.00 11.71
C TYR A 82 -9.04 -23.62 12.27
N GLN A 83 -9.22 -23.53 13.58
CA GLN A 83 -9.88 -22.40 14.23
C GLN A 83 -9.19 -21.08 13.91
N GLU A 84 -7.86 -21.00 14.03
CA GLU A 84 -7.11 -19.76 13.81
C GLU A 84 -7.22 -19.27 12.34
N LEU A 85 -7.28 -20.21 11.39
CA LEU A 85 -7.51 -19.91 9.98
C LEU A 85 -8.93 -19.40 9.76
N ASP A 86 -9.92 -20.07 10.34
CA ASP A 86 -11.34 -19.70 10.21
C ASP A 86 -11.61 -18.33 10.85
N GLU A 87 -10.98 -18.00 11.97
CA GLU A 87 -11.04 -16.68 12.62
C GLU A 87 -10.37 -15.60 11.77
N LEU A 88 -9.23 -15.91 11.16
CA LEU A 88 -8.54 -14.99 10.22
C LEU A 88 -9.42 -14.69 9.01
N LEU A 89 -10.01 -15.71 8.39
CA LEU A 89 -10.92 -15.56 7.26
C LEU A 89 -12.14 -14.70 7.64
N ALA A 90 -12.76 -14.98 8.80
CA ALA A 90 -13.88 -14.19 9.31
C ALA A 90 -13.49 -12.72 9.57
N ARG A 91 -12.26 -12.47 10.07
CA ARG A 91 -11.73 -11.10 10.25
C ARG A 91 -11.59 -10.39 8.92
N LEU A 92 -11.01 -11.03 7.92
CA LEU A 92 -10.84 -10.44 6.59
C LEU A 92 -12.19 -10.26 5.86
N ALA A 93 -13.14 -11.19 6.06
CA ALA A 93 -14.50 -11.06 5.53
C ALA A 93 -15.20 -9.77 6.02
N ARG A 94 -15.04 -9.41 7.30
CA ARG A 94 -15.58 -8.14 7.84
C ARG A 94 -14.98 -6.90 7.20
N ARG A 95 -13.80 -7.01 6.58
CA ARG A 95 -13.12 -5.91 5.89
C ARG A 95 -13.32 -5.94 4.37
N LYS A 96 -14.34 -6.67 3.89
CA LYS A 96 -14.68 -6.84 2.47
C LYS A 96 -14.71 -5.52 1.70
N SER A 97 -15.38 -4.51 2.24
CA SER A 97 -15.52 -3.20 1.56
C SER A 97 -14.17 -2.50 1.33
N GLU A 98 -13.22 -2.68 2.23
CA GLU A 98 -11.90 -2.06 2.16
C GLU A 98 -10.95 -2.87 1.25
N LEU A 99 -11.03 -4.20 1.29
CA LEU A 99 -10.26 -5.09 0.40
C LEU A 99 -10.75 -5.00 -1.05
N LEU A 100 -12.05 -4.80 -1.26
CA LEU A 100 -12.66 -4.67 -2.59
C LEU A 100 -12.88 -3.22 -3.03
N ARG A 101 -12.29 -2.23 -2.34
CA ARG A 101 -12.42 -0.83 -2.72
C ARG A 101 -11.95 -0.54 -4.15
N VAL A 102 -11.02 -1.31 -4.66
CA VAL A 102 -10.54 -1.23 -6.05
C VAL A 102 -11.64 -1.49 -7.08
N LEU A 103 -12.71 -2.22 -6.73
CA LEU A 103 -13.85 -2.44 -7.63
C LEU A 103 -14.64 -1.15 -7.86
N GLU A 104 -14.71 -0.26 -6.86
CA GLU A 104 -15.37 1.05 -6.94
C GLU A 104 -14.42 2.14 -7.47
N ARG A 105 -13.12 2.00 -7.18
CA ARG A 105 -12.07 2.95 -7.50
C ARG A 105 -10.86 2.22 -8.08
N PRO A 106 -10.88 1.85 -9.37
CA PRO A 106 -9.80 1.06 -10.01
C PRO A 106 -8.42 1.71 -9.99
N GLU A 107 -8.34 3.03 -9.80
CA GLU A 107 -7.08 3.75 -9.65
C GLU A 107 -6.34 3.40 -8.33
N ILE A 108 -7.05 2.92 -7.30
CA ILE A 108 -6.44 2.59 -6.00
C ILE A 108 -5.49 1.39 -6.16
N PRO A 109 -4.23 1.46 -5.69
CA PRO A 109 -3.32 0.33 -5.73
C PRO A 109 -3.77 -0.78 -4.77
N LEU A 110 -3.53 -2.05 -5.17
CA LEU A 110 -3.85 -3.23 -4.35
C LEU A 110 -2.86 -3.46 -3.19
N HIS A 111 -1.76 -2.74 -3.16
CA HIS A 111 -0.69 -2.88 -2.16
C HIS A 111 -0.01 -1.54 -1.87
N THR A 112 0.69 -1.48 -0.73
CA THR A 112 1.38 -0.28 -0.20
C THR A 112 2.87 -0.23 -0.56
N ASN A 113 3.39 -1.09 -1.42
CA ASN A 113 4.82 -1.23 -1.69
C ASN A 113 5.50 0.10 -2.06
N ALA A 114 4.84 0.96 -2.85
CA ALA A 114 5.40 2.26 -3.22
C ALA A 114 5.61 3.15 -1.98
N SER A 115 4.61 3.23 -1.10
CA SER A 115 4.67 4.02 0.14
C SER A 115 5.68 3.40 1.13
N GLU A 116 5.74 2.07 1.24
CA GLU A 116 6.72 1.38 2.09
C GLU A 116 8.16 1.62 1.60
N ASN A 117 8.41 1.59 0.30
CA ASN A 117 9.72 1.90 -0.27
C ASN A 117 10.12 3.37 -0.05
N ASP A 118 9.15 4.29 -0.07
CA ASP A 118 9.41 5.68 0.27
C ASP A 118 9.81 5.84 1.75
N LEU A 119 9.11 5.15 2.65
CA LEU A 119 9.42 5.14 4.09
C LEU A 119 10.70 4.40 4.43
N ARG A 120 11.05 3.34 3.69
CA ARG A 120 12.28 2.55 3.93
C ARG A 120 13.53 3.41 3.91
N ALA A 121 13.64 4.35 2.97
CA ALA A 121 14.77 5.27 2.90
C ALA A 121 14.89 6.12 4.18
N TRP A 122 13.75 6.54 4.75
CA TRP A 122 13.70 7.29 6.01
C TRP A 122 14.13 6.44 7.20
N VAL A 123 13.66 5.20 7.28
CA VAL A 123 14.04 4.24 8.34
C VAL A 123 15.54 3.92 8.28
N ILE A 124 16.09 3.69 7.07
CA ILE A 124 17.52 3.43 6.88
C ILE A 124 18.34 4.65 7.34
N LYS A 125 17.98 5.85 6.88
CA LYS A 125 18.67 7.08 7.31
C LYS A 125 18.63 7.28 8.82
N ARG A 126 17.49 6.99 9.47
CA ARG A 126 17.36 7.07 10.93
C ARG A 126 18.29 6.05 11.64
N LYS A 127 18.40 4.83 11.11
CA LYS A 127 19.29 3.80 11.68
C LYS A 127 20.77 4.18 11.55
N ILE A 128 21.17 4.73 10.40
CA ILE A 128 22.57 5.13 10.16
C ILE A 128 22.96 6.34 11.01
N SER A 129 22.11 7.34 11.13
CA SER A 129 22.41 8.62 11.78
C SER A 129 21.96 8.72 13.24
N GLY A 130 21.47 7.62 13.85
CA GLY A 130 20.94 7.65 15.22
C GLY A 130 19.64 8.45 15.39
N GLY A 131 19.11 9.01 14.30
CA GLY A 131 17.93 9.87 14.32
C GLY A 131 18.26 11.36 14.39
N ALA A 132 17.25 12.20 14.61
CA ALA A 132 17.39 13.63 14.87
C ALA A 132 16.98 13.92 16.33
N MET A 133 17.85 14.59 17.07
CA MET A 133 17.67 14.85 18.49
C MET A 133 16.64 15.95 18.76
N SER A 134 16.61 17.02 17.94
CA SER A 134 15.70 18.16 18.08
C SER A 134 14.39 17.97 17.26
N ALA A 135 13.36 18.71 17.63
CA ALA A 135 12.10 18.79 16.89
C ALA A 135 12.34 19.37 15.47
N ASP A 136 13.11 20.44 15.37
CA ASP A 136 13.44 21.11 14.12
C ASP A 136 14.25 20.19 13.19
N GLY A 137 15.20 19.44 13.75
CA GLY A 137 15.98 18.43 12.99
C GLY A 137 15.09 17.30 12.45
N ARG A 138 14.06 16.87 13.21
CA ARG A 138 13.08 15.90 12.74
C ARG A 138 12.21 16.47 11.61
N LEU A 139 11.73 17.70 11.77
CA LEU A 139 10.94 18.40 10.77
C LEU A 139 11.75 18.61 9.48
N ALA A 140 12.95 19.20 9.58
CA ALA A 140 13.82 19.44 8.44
C ALA A 140 14.12 18.15 7.66
N ARG A 141 14.44 17.06 8.38
CA ARG A 141 14.65 15.75 7.76
C ARG A 141 13.42 15.25 7.02
N GLY A 142 12.23 15.37 7.62
CA GLY A 142 10.97 14.97 7.00
C GLY A 142 10.69 15.76 5.73
N VAL A 143 10.84 17.09 5.79
CA VAL A 143 10.66 18.00 4.66
C VAL A 143 11.63 17.67 3.51
N MET A 144 12.93 17.57 3.81
CA MET A 144 13.95 17.29 2.78
C MET A 144 13.75 15.93 2.11
N LEU A 145 13.36 14.91 2.89
CA LEU A 145 13.05 13.60 2.32
C LEU A 145 11.78 13.66 1.44
N GLY A 146 10.73 14.35 1.89
CA GLY A 146 9.50 14.56 1.13
C GLY A 146 9.78 15.24 -0.21
N LEU A 147 10.52 16.35 -0.18
CA LEU A 147 10.93 17.08 -1.38
C LEU A 147 11.75 16.20 -2.34
N SER A 148 12.74 15.47 -1.82
CA SER A 148 13.58 14.56 -2.62
C SER A 148 12.76 13.47 -3.31
N LYS A 149 11.79 12.85 -2.58
CA LYS A 149 10.92 11.81 -3.13
C LYS A 149 9.92 12.37 -4.16
N THR A 150 9.37 13.55 -3.92
CA THR A 150 8.47 14.22 -4.85
C THR A 150 9.20 14.61 -6.13
N CYS A 151 10.37 15.23 -6.04
CA CYS A 151 11.21 15.52 -7.20
C CYS A 151 11.48 14.27 -8.03
N ARG A 152 11.87 13.18 -7.38
CA ARG A 152 12.14 11.91 -8.07
C ARG A 152 10.91 11.37 -8.82
N LYS A 153 9.72 11.44 -8.22
CA LYS A 153 8.46 11.01 -8.86
C LYS A 153 8.09 11.87 -10.04
N LEU A 154 8.46 13.14 -10.02
CA LEU A 154 8.28 14.12 -11.12
C LEU A 154 9.40 14.08 -12.16
N GLY A 155 10.38 13.17 -12.05
CA GLY A 155 11.54 13.12 -12.93
C GLY A 155 12.52 14.30 -12.77
N LEU A 156 12.42 15.05 -11.68
CA LEU A 156 13.27 16.21 -11.39
C LEU A 156 14.48 15.82 -10.52
N SER A 157 15.62 16.45 -10.81
CA SER A 157 16.77 16.40 -9.91
C SER A 157 16.46 17.19 -8.63
N PHE A 158 16.54 16.52 -7.47
CA PHE A 158 16.35 17.19 -6.17
C PHE A 158 17.36 18.32 -5.96
N PHE A 159 18.62 18.13 -6.34
CA PHE A 159 19.66 19.15 -6.20
C PHE A 159 19.42 20.34 -7.13
N THR A 160 18.97 20.10 -8.35
CA THR A 160 18.60 21.18 -9.28
C THR A 160 17.42 21.98 -8.74
N TYR A 161 16.38 21.32 -8.23
CA TYR A 161 15.24 21.96 -7.62
C TYR A 161 15.62 22.78 -6.38
N LEU A 162 16.45 22.20 -5.50
CA LEU A 162 16.92 22.90 -4.29
C LEU A 162 17.78 24.11 -4.65
N GLY A 163 18.70 23.97 -5.62
CA GLY A 163 19.54 25.08 -6.11
C GLY A 163 18.72 26.22 -6.69
N ASP A 164 17.63 25.91 -7.43
CA ASP A 164 16.70 26.92 -7.91
C ASP A 164 15.98 27.66 -6.77
N ARG A 165 15.50 26.92 -5.75
CA ARG A 165 14.86 27.55 -4.57
C ARG A 165 15.81 28.45 -3.79
N LEU A 166 17.09 28.11 -3.74
CA LEU A 166 18.13 28.87 -3.06
C LEU A 166 18.76 29.97 -3.94
N GLY A 167 18.32 30.13 -5.19
CA GLY A 167 18.86 31.14 -6.10
C GLY A 167 20.27 30.89 -6.57
N LEU A 168 20.74 29.62 -6.53
CA LEU A 168 22.13 29.26 -6.90
C LEU A 168 22.35 29.15 -8.42
N ASN A 169 21.27 29.21 -9.22
CA ASN A 169 21.31 29.06 -10.67
C ASN A 169 20.52 30.19 -11.33
N PRO A 170 21.00 31.46 -11.29
CA PRO A 170 20.24 32.61 -11.76
C PRO A 170 19.98 32.59 -13.28
N ASP A 171 20.84 31.94 -14.06
CA ASP A 171 20.76 31.86 -15.52
C ASP A 171 19.81 30.78 -16.04
N ARG A 172 19.19 30.00 -15.17
CA ARG A 172 18.22 28.97 -15.56
C ARG A 172 16.79 29.44 -15.35
N PRO A 173 15.85 29.02 -16.21
CA PRO A 173 14.43 29.29 -15.96
C PRO A 173 14.00 28.69 -14.64
N ARG A 174 13.22 29.43 -13.85
CA ARG A 174 12.73 28.98 -12.55
C ARG A 174 11.85 27.74 -12.67
N ILE A 175 12.10 26.77 -11.83
CA ILE A 175 11.27 25.56 -11.75
C ILE A 175 9.98 25.90 -10.98
N PRO A 176 8.77 25.56 -11.50
CA PRO A 176 7.53 25.79 -10.77
C PRO A 176 7.53 25.11 -9.39
N PRO A 177 6.76 25.61 -8.41
CA PRO A 177 6.58 24.93 -7.14
C PRO A 177 6.12 23.48 -7.33
N LEU A 178 6.60 22.54 -6.48
CA LEU A 178 6.23 21.13 -6.60
C LEU A 178 4.72 20.90 -6.48
N ALA A 179 4.01 21.71 -5.70
CA ALA A 179 2.57 21.66 -5.58
C ALA A 179 1.88 21.86 -6.93
N ASP A 180 2.31 22.86 -7.70
CA ASP A 180 1.75 23.18 -9.02
C ASP A 180 2.02 22.05 -10.01
N LEU A 181 3.25 21.51 -10.01
CA LEU A 181 3.63 20.36 -10.85
C LEU A 181 2.84 19.10 -10.53
N VAL A 182 2.56 18.83 -9.25
CA VAL A 182 1.74 17.69 -8.82
C VAL A 182 0.29 17.88 -9.28
N THR A 183 -0.25 19.09 -9.17
CA THR A 183 -1.64 19.40 -9.57
C THR A 183 -1.83 19.26 -11.09
N GLN A 184 -0.80 19.56 -11.90
CA GLN A 184 -0.86 19.38 -13.35
C GLN A 184 -0.87 17.92 -13.81
N LEU A 185 -0.45 16.99 -12.95
CA LEU A 185 -0.39 15.55 -13.24
C LEU A 185 -1.55 14.75 -12.62
N ALA A 186 -2.41 15.38 -11.82
CA ALA A 186 -3.56 14.77 -11.18
C ALA A 186 -4.81 14.86 -12.03
#